data_f0019d78d03548d25bbc4e38d6c1a99a
#
_entry.id   f0019d78d03548d25bbc4e38d6c1a99a
#
_cell.length_a   1.000
_cell.length_b   1.000
_cell.length_c   1.000
_cell.angle_alpha   90.00
_cell.angle_beta   90.00
_cell.angle_gamma   90.00
#
_symmetry.space_group_name_H-M   'P 1'
#
loop_
_entity.id
_entity.type
_entity.pdbx_description
1 polymer ?
#
loop_
_entity_poly.entity_id
_entity_poly.type
_entity_poly.pdbx_seq_one_letter_code
_entity_poly.pdbx_strand_id
1 'polypeptide(L)'
;LNERSMKIIGVPLNNFFGESYEDIKYLDEQTSIPLTAYISSTISAVKSRVSECESSVEEQIARLESIENDPNATPEQKKSSKKIAEVIKEQITKTLNPLQDFLKYLEWIAFQLKLATECNFENYSKDSKVEEDNSRTLILKPIFCSDIIMNRVFKAKHVVFMSGTAERISTSLRLPAEDTIELSIPYLFPLENRPFYVLELLPALNAGNFESVFPDYVELLDNVIEHYPEDCNIIVHSHSYKNAEKTLQLSKHSNRMIIPSSEQVRELETFMRDGDIIVSPSITEGVDLGGNRVKAQIFLKCPYPYLGDQWVRDKMKLDDGWYSYQAMFHVVQGSGRAVRSPTDKCDTYFLDSGFRRLLGQNINLVPDWFKKCITWIE
;
A
#
# COMPACT_ATOMS: atom_id res chain seq x y z
N LEU A 1 6.97 -7.25 -0.30
CA LEU A 1 5.93 -7.15 0.74
C LEU A 1 5.55 -5.68 0.85
N ASN A 2 4.40 -5.36 0.30
CA ASN A 2 3.92 -3.98 0.23
C ASN A 2 3.61 -3.48 1.64
N GLU A 3 4.17 -2.34 2.07
CA GLU A 3 3.92 -1.72 3.38
C GLU A 3 2.42 -1.52 3.68
N ARG A 4 1.58 -1.49 2.63
CA ARG A 4 0.11 -1.44 2.73
C ARG A 4 -0.52 -2.74 3.25
N SER A 5 0.13 -3.90 3.17
CA SER A 5 -0.45 -5.19 3.59
C SER A 5 -0.26 -5.49 5.08
N MET A 6 0.48 -4.67 5.82
CA MET A 6 0.65 -4.79 7.27
C MET A 6 -0.27 -3.87 8.07
N LYS A 7 -1.46 -3.57 7.59
CA LYS A 7 -2.51 -2.94 8.40
C LYS A 7 -3.08 -3.99 9.36
N ILE A 8 -2.80 -4.12 10.68
CA ILE A 8 -3.18 -3.39 11.80
C ILE A 8 -4.30 -3.97 12.63
N ILE A 9 -4.09 -3.96 13.89
CA ILE A 9 -5.01 -4.38 14.92
C ILE A 9 -6.07 -3.29 15.09
N GLY A 10 -7.30 -3.53 14.60
CA GLY A 10 -8.49 -2.81 15.06
C GLY A 10 -9.01 -3.51 16.30
N VAL A 11 -8.77 -2.96 17.48
CA VAL A 11 -9.42 -3.40 18.72
C VAL A 11 -10.28 -2.25 19.21
N PRO A 12 -11.56 -2.46 19.55
CA PRO A 12 -12.33 -1.42 20.22
C PRO A 12 -11.68 -1.11 21.58
N LEU A 13 -10.97 0.01 21.64
CA LEU A 13 -10.16 0.37 22.82
C LEU A 13 -10.98 0.99 23.95
N ASN A 14 -12.23 1.39 23.68
CA ASN A 14 -13.10 2.05 24.65
C ASN A 14 -13.29 1.24 25.94
N ASN A 15 -13.23 -0.08 25.86
CA ASN A 15 -13.35 -0.96 27.01
C ASN A 15 -12.03 -1.19 27.76
N PHE A 16 -10.92 -0.67 27.25
CA PHE A 16 -9.58 -1.00 27.75
C PHE A 16 -8.86 0.20 28.37
N PHE A 17 -8.90 1.38 27.74
CA PHE A 17 -8.10 2.54 28.12
C PHE A 17 -8.92 3.70 28.72
N GLY A 18 -10.22 3.55 28.95
CA GLY A 18 -11.06 4.65 29.44
C GLY A 18 -11.12 5.85 28.49
N GLU A 19 -11.33 7.05 29.04
CA GLU A 19 -11.49 8.27 28.23
C GLU A 19 -10.17 8.94 27.82
N SER A 20 -9.02 8.59 28.40
CA SER A 20 -7.73 9.23 28.11
C SER A 20 -6.86 8.39 27.18
N TYR A 21 -6.72 8.85 25.95
CA TYR A 21 -5.96 8.21 24.86
C TYR A 21 -4.50 8.64 24.77
N GLU A 22 -4.02 9.47 25.65
CA GLU A 22 -2.60 9.80 25.73
C GLU A 22 -1.75 8.56 26.06
N ASP A 23 -2.36 7.57 26.72
CA ASP A 23 -1.69 6.34 27.16
C ASP A 23 -1.29 5.39 26.01
N ILE A 24 -1.91 5.49 24.83
CA ILE A 24 -1.54 4.64 23.67
C ILE A 24 -0.11 4.94 23.18
N LYS A 25 0.36 6.17 23.32
CA LYS A 25 1.75 6.55 23.00
C LYS A 25 2.77 5.82 23.86
N TYR A 26 2.35 5.31 24.99
CA TYR A 26 3.16 4.59 25.97
C TYR A 26 2.96 3.07 25.96
N LEU A 27 2.35 2.50 24.91
CA LEU A 27 2.26 1.05 24.77
C LEU A 27 3.69 0.48 24.71
N ASP A 28 4.10 -0.13 25.79
CA ASP A 28 5.37 -0.79 25.99
C ASP A 28 5.14 -2.26 26.37
N GLU A 29 6.21 -2.96 26.72
CA GLU A 29 6.13 -4.36 27.12
C GLU A 29 5.21 -4.56 28.34
N GLN A 30 5.22 -3.65 29.33
CA GLN A 30 4.42 -3.76 30.56
C GLN A 30 2.93 -3.48 30.29
N THR A 31 2.61 -2.45 29.52
CA THR A 31 1.23 -2.08 29.19
C THR A 31 0.59 -3.03 28.17
N SER A 32 1.37 -3.79 27.42
CA SER A 32 0.86 -4.81 26.48
C SER A 32 0.35 -6.08 27.21
N ILE A 33 0.81 -6.36 28.42
CA ILE A 33 0.41 -7.56 29.19
C ILE A 33 -1.11 -7.62 29.44
N PRO A 34 -1.76 -6.56 29.98
CA PRO A 34 -3.21 -6.55 30.16
C PRO A 34 -3.99 -6.71 28.85
N LEU A 35 -3.54 -6.07 27.77
CA LEU A 35 -4.17 -6.19 26.45
C LEU A 35 -4.08 -7.62 25.92
N THR A 36 -2.94 -8.25 26.04
CA THR A 36 -2.73 -9.65 25.65
C THR A 36 -3.61 -10.59 26.46
N ALA A 37 -3.73 -10.37 27.78
CA ALA A 37 -4.60 -11.15 28.65
C ALA A 37 -6.09 -10.99 28.28
N TYR A 38 -6.54 -9.78 28.00
CA TYR A 38 -7.91 -9.51 27.54
C TYR A 38 -8.21 -10.21 26.22
N ILE A 39 -7.33 -10.10 25.22
CA ILE A 39 -7.51 -10.76 23.92
C ILE A 39 -7.53 -12.29 24.10
N SER A 40 -6.65 -12.84 24.92
CA SER A 40 -6.62 -14.28 25.21
C SER A 40 -7.90 -14.77 25.88
N SER A 41 -8.45 -14.02 26.84
CA SER A 41 -9.72 -14.34 27.46
C SER A 41 -10.89 -14.26 26.48
N THR A 42 -10.89 -13.25 25.61
CA THR A 42 -11.90 -13.09 24.56
C THR A 42 -11.83 -14.23 23.54
N ILE A 43 -10.63 -14.62 23.10
CA ILE A 43 -10.42 -15.81 22.25
C ILE A 43 -11.03 -17.05 22.89
N SER A 44 -10.77 -17.28 24.17
CA SER A 44 -11.29 -18.44 24.89
C SER A 44 -12.82 -18.45 24.94
N ALA A 45 -13.44 -17.30 25.22
CA ALA A 45 -14.89 -17.16 25.24
C ALA A 45 -15.52 -17.37 23.84
N VAL A 46 -14.91 -16.83 22.80
CA VAL A 46 -15.39 -17.02 21.41
C VAL A 46 -15.20 -18.47 20.97
N LYS A 47 -14.10 -19.13 21.31
CA LYS A 47 -13.89 -20.57 21.05
C LYS A 47 -14.98 -21.44 21.68
N SER A 48 -15.32 -21.17 22.94
CA SER A 48 -16.42 -21.89 23.62
C SER A 48 -17.74 -21.71 22.86
N ARG A 49 -18.03 -20.48 22.42
CA ARG A 49 -19.25 -20.17 21.68
C ARG A 49 -19.29 -20.80 20.27
N VAL A 50 -18.15 -20.83 19.58
CA VAL A 50 -18.01 -21.54 18.28
C VAL A 50 -18.29 -23.03 18.50
N SER A 51 -17.67 -23.67 19.49
CA SER A 51 -17.86 -25.09 19.80
C SER A 51 -19.32 -25.44 20.15
N GLU A 52 -19.99 -24.58 20.94
CA GLU A 52 -21.43 -24.77 21.24
C GLU A 52 -22.28 -24.71 19.97
N CYS A 53 -22.01 -23.75 19.06
CA CYS A 53 -22.72 -23.63 17.79
C CYS A 53 -22.43 -24.79 16.86
N GLU A 54 -21.18 -25.26 16.75
CA GLU A 54 -20.79 -26.42 15.96
C GLU A 54 -21.52 -27.68 16.45
N SER A 55 -21.50 -27.95 17.75
CA SER A 55 -22.22 -29.10 18.37
C SER A 55 -23.72 -29.04 18.10
N SER A 56 -24.33 -27.86 18.19
CA SER A 56 -25.75 -27.67 17.86
C SER A 56 -26.07 -27.95 16.40
N VAL A 57 -25.21 -27.52 15.50
CA VAL A 57 -25.35 -27.77 14.04
C VAL A 57 -25.18 -29.25 13.74
N GLU A 58 -24.16 -29.92 14.32
CA GLU A 58 -23.93 -31.35 14.17
C GLU A 58 -25.14 -32.20 14.65
N GLU A 59 -25.72 -31.86 15.80
CA GLU A 59 -26.91 -32.53 16.31
C GLU A 59 -28.11 -32.40 15.35
N GLN A 60 -28.30 -31.21 14.80
CA GLN A 60 -29.37 -30.98 13.82
C GLN A 60 -29.13 -31.71 12.51
N ILE A 61 -27.86 -31.79 12.02
CA ILE A 61 -27.47 -32.56 10.83
C ILE A 61 -27.78 -34.05 11.07
N ALA A 62 -27.33 -34.62 12.20
CA ALA A 62 -27.59 -36.02 12.54
C ALA A 62 -29.12 -36.33 12.59
N ARG A 63 -29.92 -35.40 13.11
CA ARG A 63 -31.39 -35.52 13.07
C ARG A 63 -31.95 -35.46 11.68
N LEU A 64 -31.41 -34.58 10.80
CA LEU A 64 -31.82 -34.49 9.42
C LEU A 64 -31.53 -35.80 8.66
N GLU A 65 -30.31 -36.32 8.81
CA GLU A 65 -29.86 -37.56 8.19
C GLU A 65 -30.71 -38.78 8.65
N SER A 66 -31.11 -38.80 9.92
CA SER A 66 -31.95 -39.87 10.45
C SER A 66 -33.37 -39.90 9.80
N ILE A 67 -33.89 -38.71 9.45
CA ILE A 67 -35.18 -38.59 8.74
C ILE A 67 -35.04 -38.92 7.25
N GLU A 68 -33.99 -38.48 6.61
CA GLU A 68 -33.77 -38.70 5.17
C GLU A 68 -33.45 -40.17 4.83
N ASN A 69 -32.76 -40.88 5.73
CA ASN A 69 -32.40 -42.26 5.56
C ASN A 69 -33.52 -43.26 6.02
N ASP A 70 -34.62 -42.78 6.59
CA ASP A 70 -35.74 -43.61 6.98
C ASP A 70 -36.64 -43.97 5.78
N PRO A 71 -36.67 -45.26 5.33
CA PRO A 71 -37.51 -45.68 4.20
C PRO A 71 -39.00 -45.47 4.45
N ASN A 72 -39.44 -45.41 5.70
CA ASN A 72 -40.83 -45.25 6.12
C ASN A 72 -41.21 -43.83 6.47
N ALA A 73 -40.36 -42.85 6.20
CA ALA A 73 -40.60 -41.45 6.56
C ALA A 73 -41.87 -40.90 5.91
N THR A 74 -42.77 -40.38 6.74
CA THR A 74 -44.03 -39.80 6.34
C THR A 74 -43.86 -38.49 5.53
N PRO A 75 -44.85 -38.06 4.71
CA PRO A 75 -44.78 -36.77 4.05
C PRO A 75 -44.60 -35.58 4.98
N GLU A 76 -45.12 -35.65 6.21
CA GLU A 76 -44.90 -34.60 7.23
C GLU A 76 -43.46 -34.58 7.76
N GLN A 77 -42.84 -35.73 7.95
CA GLN A 77 -41.43 -35.85 8.34
C GLN A 77 -40.53 -35.30 7.22
N LYS A 78 -40.80 -35.59 5.96
CA LYS A 78 -40.07 -35.01 4.81
C LYS A 78 -40.23 -33.50 4.67
N LYS A 79 -41.38 -32.94 5.06
CA LYS A 79 -41.60 -31.50 5.14
C LYS A 79 -40.82 -30.88 6.31
N SER A 80 -40.73 -31.59 7.43
CA SER A 80 -39.95 -31.18 8.60
C SER A 80 -38.44 -31.18 8.30
N SER A 81 -37.92 -32.16 7.51
CA SER A 81 -36.49 -32.20 7.14
C SER A 81 -36.07 -30.95 6.36
N LYS A 82 -36.90 -30.48 5.42
CA LYS A 82 -36.61 -29.23 4.70
C LYS A 82 -36.51 -28.00 5.62
N LYS A 83 -37.41 -27.90 6.62
CA LYS A 83 -37.33 -26.82 7.60
C LYS A 83 -36.06 -26.90 8.47
N ILE A 84 -35.68 -28.10 8.88
CA ILE A 84 -34.43 -28.31 9.63
C ILE A 84 -33.23 -27.88 8.78
N ALA A 85 -33.19 -28.26 7.50
CA ALA A 85 -32.11 -27.83 6.60
C ALA A 85 -32.02 -26.31 6.44
N GLU A 86 -33.16 -25.62 6.36
CA GLU A 86 -33.19 -24.15 6.33
C GLU A 86 -32.65 -23.54 7.63
N VAL A 87 -33.05 -24.06 8.79
CA VAL A 87 -32.56 -23.62 10.10
C VAL A 87 -31.05 -23.82 10.23
N ILE A 88 -30.54 -24.99 9.82
CA ILE A 88 -29.10 -25.27 9.81
C ILE A 88 -28.36 -24.25 8.94
N LYS A 89 -28.84 -24.02 7.73
CA LYS A 89 -28.23 -23.06 6.80
C LYS A 89 -28.22 -21.65 7.40
N GLU A 90 -29.30 -21.23 8.02
CA GLU A 90 -29.39 -19.92 8.68
C GLU A 90 -28.43 -19.82 9.87
N GLN A 91 -28.35 -20.84 10.70
CA GLN A 91 -27.44 -20.88 11.86
C GLN A 91 -25.98 -20.85 11.43
N ILE A 92 -25.61 -21.58 10.38
CA ILE A 92 -24.25 -21.54 9.83
C ILE A 92 -23.92 -20.14 9.29
N THR A 93 -24.78 -19.60 8.44
CA THR A 93 -24.48 -18.32 7.75
C THR A 93 -24.55 -17.10 8.63
N LYS A 94 -25.53 -17.06 9.57
CA LYS A 94 -25.75 -15.87 10.40
C LYS A 94 -25.05 -15.91 11.77
N THR A 95 -24.61 -17.08 12.22
CA THR A 95 -24.03 -17.23 13.56
C THR A 95 -22.65 -17.88 13.52
N LEU A 96 -22.53 -19.09 12.97
CA LEU A 96 -21.28 -19.84 13.05
C LEU A 96 -20.16 -19.20 12.21
N ASN A 97 -20.41 -18.90 10.96
CA ASN A 97 -19.39 -18.28 10.09
C ASN A 97 -18.90 -16.94 10.62
N PRO A 98 -19.76 -15.98 11.04
CA PRO A 98 -19.31 -14.74 11.64
C PRO A 98 -18.48 -14.94 12.92
N LEU A 99 -18.84 -15.92 13.78
CA LEU A 99 -18.05 -16.22 14.97
C LEU A 99 -16.70 -16.83 14.65
N GLN A 100 -16.62 -17.73 13.66
CA GLN A 100 -15.36 -18.30 13.21
C GLN A 100 -14.45 -17.24 12.56
N ASP A 101 -15.01 -16.33 11.78
CA ASP A 101 -14.24 -15.23 11.18
C ASP A 101 -13.76 -14.24 12.24
N PHE A 102 -14.58 -13.94 13.24
CA PHE A 102 -14.17 -13.12 14.38
C PHE A 102 -13.08 -13.82 15.21
N LEU A 103 -13.17 -15.13 15.42
CA LEU A 103 -12.13 -15.90 16.09
C LEU A 103 -10.78 -15.84 15.35
N LYS A 104 -10.77 -16.06 14.02
CA LYS A 104 -9.57 -15.91 13.19
C LYS A 104 -8.97 -14.52 13.30
N TYR A 105 -9.82 -13.49 13.33
CA TYR A 105 -9.38 -12.11 13.50
C TYR A 105 -8.73 -11.87 14.86
N LEU A 106 -9.32 -12.37 15.96
CA LEU A 106 -8.72 -12.28 17.30
C LEU A 106 -7.40 -13.04 17.42
N GLU A 107 -7.32 -14.24 16.84
CA GLU A 107 -6.08 -15.03 16.81
C GLU A 107 -4.98 -14.32 16.01
N TRP A 108 -5.35 -13.67 14.90
CA TRP A 108 -4.43 -12.82 14.14
C TRP A 108 -3.95 -11.62 14.98
N ILE A 109 -4.84 -10.95 15.72
CA ILE A 109 -4.46 -9.86 16.64
C ILE A 109 -3.48 -10.36 17.71
N ALA A 110 -3.79 -11.48 18.36
CA ALA A 110 -2.91 -12.06 19.37
C ALA A 110 -1.51 -12.38 18.80
N PHE A 111 -1.47 -12.90 17.58
CA PHE A 111 -0.21 -13.14 16.86
C PHE A 111 0.57 -11.86 16.60
N GLN A 112 -0.09 -10.77 16.15
CA GLN A 112 0.55 -9.49 15.90
C GLN A 112 1.12 -8.85 17.19
N LEU A 113 0.37 -8.90 18.29
CA LEU A 113 0.83 -8.43 19.60
C LEU A 113 2.06 -9.22 20.08
N LYS A 114 2.03 -10.54 19.93
CA LYS A 114 3.18 -11.39 20.24
C LYS A 114 4.41 -11.00 19.42
N LEU A 115 4.25 -10.78 18.12
CA LEU A 115 5.34 -10.30 17.26
C LEU A 115 5.87 -8.95 17.72
N ALA A 116 5.00 -8.01 18.04
CA ALA A 116 5.42 -6.69 18.51
C ALA A 116 6.21 -6.79 19.82
N THR A 117 5.82 -7.68 20.73
CA THR A 117 6.55 -7.95 21.98
C THR A 117 7.92 -8.60 21.70
N GLU A 118 7.97 -9.62 20.83
CA GLU A 118 9.21 -10.31 20.47
C GLU A 118 10.21 -9.43 19.72
N CYS A 119 9.73 -8.44 18.93
CA CYS A 119 10.54 -7.58 18.05
C CYS A 119 10.83 -6.20 18.66
N ASN A 120 10.57 -5.99 19.94
CA ASN A 120 10.68 -4.72 20.66
C ASN A 120 9.70 -3.63 20.17
N PHE A 121 8.77 -3.24 21.03
CA PHE A 121 7.75 -2.20 20.77
C PHE A 121 8.31 -0.84 20.34
N GLU A 122 9.57 -0.52 20.64
CA GLU A 122 10.23 0.70 20.18
C GLU A 122 10.40 0.76 18.66
N ASN A 123 10.42 -0.41 18.01
CA ASN A 123 10.48 -0.53 16.56
C ASN A 123 9.10 -0.42 15.88
N TYR A 124 8.06 -0.06 16.64
CA TYR A 124 6.71 0.11 16.11
C TYR A 124 6.25 1.57 16.24
N SER A 125 5.71 2.09 15.17
CA SER A 125 4.91 3.32 15.20
C SER A 125 3.54 3.00 15.78
N LYS A 126 3.06 3.87 16.64
CA LYS A 126 1.81 3.75 17.38
C LYS A 126 0.92 4.94 17.05
N ASP A 127 -0.28 4.67 16.57
CA ASP A 127 -1.26 5.67 16.21
C ASP A 127 -2.67 5.20 16.57
N SER A 128 -3.64 6.09 16.60
CA SER A 128 -5.04 5.75 16.80
C SER A 128 -5.91 6.52 15.82
N LYS A 129 -6.97 5.88 15.35
CA LYS A 129 -7.96 6.46 14.47
C LYS A 129 -9.34 6.39 15.11
N VAL A 130 -10.10 7.48 15.06
CA VAL A 130 -11.52 7.49 15.42
C VAL A 130 -12.30 7.07 14.17
N GLU A 131 -13.13 6.05 14.29
CA GLU A 131 -14.00 5.55 13.24
C GLU A 131 -15.33 6.33 13.22
N GLU A 132 -16.16 6.13 12.18
CA GLU A 132 -17.43 6.84 12.01
C GLU A 132 -18.46 6.58 13.14
N ASP A 133 -18.39 5.40 13.77
CA ASP A 133 -19.22 5.02 14.93
C ASP A 133 -18.68 5.54 16.29
N ASN A 134 -17.69 6.44 16.27
CA ASN A 134 -16.93 6.92 17.43
C ASN A 134 -16.11 5.83 18.15
N SER A 135 -16.01 4.63 17.62
CA SER A 135 -15.03 3.66 18.10
C SER A 135 -13.61 4.10 17.73
N ARG A 136 -12.64 3.59 18.45
CA ARG A 136 -11.23 3.91 18.18
C ARG A 136 -10.44 2.66 17.85
N THR A 137 -9.63 2.78 16.81
CA THR A 137 -8.74 1.70 16.34
C THR A 137 -7.30 2.06 16.70
N LEU A 138 -6.63 1.16 17.44
CA LEU A 138 -5.19 1.23 17.65
C LEU A 138 -4.46 0.76 16.39
N ILE A 139 -3.47 1.52 15.97
CA ILE A 139 -2.65 1.23 14.80
C ILE A 139 -1.22 0.98 15.25
N LEU A 140 -0.74 -0.26 15.09
CA LEU A 140 0.65 -0.65 15.30
C LEU A 140 1.27 -1.01 13.95
N LYS A 141 2.27 -0.23 13.51
CA LYS A 141 3.01 -0.51 12.28
C LYS A 141 4.48 -0.74 12.60
N PRO A 142 5.10 -1.85 12.19
CA PRO A 142 6.54 -2.00 12.35
C PRO A 142 7.27 -0.94 11.52
N ILE A 143 8.23 -0.27 12.13
CA ILE A 143 9.11 0.70 11.47
C ILE A 143 10.18 -0.03 10.67
N PHE A 144 10.68 -1.14 11.22
CA PHE A 144 11.57 -2.06 10.56
C PHE A 144 10.97 -3.46 10.57
N CYS A 145 10.95 -4.10 9.40
CA CYS A 145 10.40 -5.44 9.21
C CYS A 145 11.47 -6.54 9.25
N SER A 146 12.75 -6.19 9.46
CA SER A 146 13.88 -7.11 9.40
C SER A 146 13.67 -8.36 10.25
N ASP A 147 13.38 -8.19 11.54
CA ASP A 147 13.24 -9.32 12.46
C ASP A 147 12.06 -10.24 12.08
N ILE A 148 10.96 -9.65 11.62
CA ILE A 148 9.78 -10.41 11.17
C ILE A 148 10.13 -11.19 9.90
N ILE A 149 10.77 -10.55 8.93
CA ILE A 149 11.12 -11.15 7.65
C ILE A 149 12.15 -12.24 7.84
N MET A 150 13.23 -11.96 8.57
CA MET A 150 14.31 -12.93 8.79
C MET A 150 13.85 -14.13 9.58
N ASN A 151 13.08 -13.95 10.65
CA ASN A 151 12.68 -15.04 11.53
C ASN A 151 11.44 -15.81 11.07
N ARG A 152 10.56 -15.20 10.27
CA ARG A 152 9.25 -15.79 9.94
C ARG A 152 9.06 -16.07 8.45
N VAL A 153 9.61 -15.24 7.57
CA VAL A 153 9.43 -15.36 6.11
C VAL A 153 10.56 -16.15 5.47
N PHE A 154 11.80 -15.83 5.80
CA PHE A 154 12.96 -16.50 5.19
C PHE A 154 13.29 -17.79 5.91
N LYS A 155 12.94 -18.91 5.26
CA LYS A 155 13.27 -20.27 5.71
C LYS A 155 14.34 -20.93 4.84
N ALA A 156 14.70 -20.29 3.74
CA ALA A 156 15.73 -20.78 2.82
C ALA A 156 17.14 -20.46 3.34
N LYS A 157 18.11 -21.32 3.01
CA LYS A 157 19.52 -21.11 3.34
C LYS A 157 20.10 -19.90 2.59
N HIS A 158 19.63 -19.64 1.37
CA HIS A 158 20.03 -18.52 0.54
C HIS A 158 18.78 -17.81 0.02
N VAL A 159 18.78 -16.48 0.05
CA VAL A 159 17.68 -15.64 -0.42
C VAL A 159 18.24 -14.65 -1.43
N VAL A 160 17.58 -14.50 -2.57
CA VAL A 160 17.96 -13.56 -3.62
C VAL A 160 16.84 -12.49 -3.73
N PHE A 161 17.21 -11.25 -3.56
CA PHE A 161 16.35 -10.10 -3.83
C PHE A 161 16.70 -9.53 -5.20
N MET A 162 15.68 -9.27 -6.01
CA MET A 162 15.85 -8.67 -7.33
C MET A 162 14.93 -7.47 -7.48
N SER A 163 15.49 -6.33 -7.83
CA SER A 163 14.73 -5.12 -8.15
C SER A 163 15.56 -4.21 -9.04
N GLY A 164 14.91 -3.38 -9.85
CA GLY A 164 15.56 -2.27 -10.55
C GLY A 164 16.00 -1.14 -9.60
N THR A 165 15.67 -1.22 -8.30
CA THR A 165 15.94 -0.23 -7.27
C THR A 165 16.24 -0.94 -5.95
N ALA A 166 17.26 -1.79 -5.95
CA ALA A 166 17.62 -2.64 -4.80
C ALA A 166 18.63 -1.99 -3.84
N GLU A 167 19.06 -0.75 -4.10
CA GLU A 167 20.24 -0.11 -3.50
C GLU A 167 20.19 0.05 -1.97
N ARG A 168 19.02 -0.04 -1.35
CA ARG A 168 18.87 0.02 0.12
C ARG A 168 18.19 -1.19 0.74
N ILE A 169 18.08 -2.30 0.03
CA ILE A 169 17.42 -3.51 0.59
C ILE A 169 18.18 -4.01 1.82
N SER A 170 19.51 -4.11 1.72
CA SER A 170 20.36 -4.54 2.84
C SER A 170 20.19 -3.65 4.07
N THR A 171 20.24 -2.34 3.88
CA THR A 171 20.03 -1.34 4.97
C THR A 171 18.59 -1.40 5.52
N SER A 172 17.59 -1.45 4.64
CA SER A 172 16.17 -1.46 5.04
C SER A 172 15.79 -2.72 5.82
N LEU A 173 16.38 -3.86 5.46
CA LEU A 173 16.21 -5.14 6.14
C LEU A 173 17.26 -5.36 7.24
N ARG A 174 18.17 -4.42 7.48
CA ARG A 174 19.27 -4.53 8.47
C ARG A 174 20.03 -5.86 8.32
N LEU A 175 20.34 -6.22 7.08
CA LEU A 175 21.07 -7.46 6.81
C LEU A 175 22.53 -7.31 7.25
N PRO A 176 23.15 -8.36 7.84
CA PRO A 176 24.58 -8.35 8.14
C PRO A 176 25.42 -8.19 6.86
N ALA A 177 26.37 -7.28 6.87
CA ALA A 177 27.21 -7.01 5.70
C ALA A 177 28.06 -8.23 5.28
N GLU A 178 28.49 -9.04 6.25
CA GLU A 178 29.25 -10.27 6.06
C GLU A 178 28.44 -11.38 5.36
N ASP A 179 27.11 -11.34 5.48
CA ASP A 179 26.21 -12.34 4.89
C ASP A 179 25.53 -11.84 3.61
N THR A 180 25.87 -10.63 3.16
CA THR A 180 25.17 -9.95 2.05
C THR A 180 26.13 -9.70 0.89
N ILE A 181 25.69 -10.09 -0.32
CA ILE A 181 26.40 -9.78 -1.57
C ILE A 181 25.45 -8.90 -2.40
N GLU A 182 25.87 -7.69 -2.73
CA GLU A 182 25.15 -6.78 -3.61
C GLU A 182 25.74 -6.86 -5.02
N LEU A 183 24.87 -7.13 -6.02
CA LEU A 183 25.25 -7.20 -7.43
C LEU A 183 24.44 -6.16 -8.19
N SER A 184 25.13 -5.29 -8.94
CA SER A 184 24.52 -4.36 -9.86
C SER A 184 24.74 -4.82 -11.30
N ILE A 185 23.65 -4.96 -12.06
CA ILE A 185 23.69 -5.33 -13.48
C ILE A 185 23.55 -4.03 -14.30
N PRO A 186 24.42 -3.80 -15.30
CA PRO A 186 24.30 -2.64 -16.16
C PRO A 186 22.93 -2.56 -16.85
N TYR A 187 22.40 -1.35 -16.98
CA TYR A 187 21.19 -1.12 -17.74
C TYR A 187 21.42 -1.40 -19.22
N LEU A 188 20.56 -2.21 -19.83
CA LEU A 188 20.77 -2.76 -21.18
C LEU A 188 20.06 -1.99 -22.30
N PHE A 189 19.11 -1.12 -21.98
CA PHE A 189 18.34 -0.41 -22.99
C PHE A 189 19.01 0.91 -23.40
N PRO A 190 18.82 1.38 -24.65
CA PRO A 190 19.37 2.65 -25.11
C PRO A 190 18.91 3.83 -24.25
N LEU A 191 19.83 4.62 -23.73
CA LEU A 191 19.53 5.74 -22.85
C LEU A 191 18.80 6.87 -23.59
N GLU A 192 19.06 7.04 -24.87
CA GLU A 192 18.41 7.98 -25.76
C GLU A 192 16.91 7.72 -25.95
N ASN A 193 16.45 6.53 -25.59
CA ASN A 193 15.03 6.19 -25.64
C ASN A 193 14.25 6.66 -24.41
N ARG A 194 14.93 7.26 -23.42
CA ARG A 194 14.32 7.68 -22.15
C ARG A 194 14.93 8.97 -21.60
N PRO A 195 14.92 10.06 -22.35
CA PRO A 195 15.43 11.33 -21.85
C PRO A 195 14.60 11.82 -20.65
N PHE A 196 15.27 12.42 -19.69
CA PHE A 196 14.68 13.01 -18.49
C PHE A 196 14.91 14.52 -18.52
N TYR A 197 13.85 15.28 -18.63
CA TYR A 197 13.88 16.74 -18.66
C TYR A 197 13.48 17.29 -17.30
N VAL A 198 14.39 17.98 -16.64
CA VAL A 198 14.12 18.66 -15.37
C VAL A 198 13.90 20.13 -15.66
N LEU A 199 12.67 20.60 -15.43
CA LEU A 199 12.28 21.98 -15.70
C LEU A 199 12.33 22.79 -14.39
N GLU A 200 13.35 23.65 -14.25
CA GLU A 200 13.51 24.50 -13.07
C GLU A 200 12.93 25.91 -13.30
N LEU A 201 11.75 25.96 -13.90
CA LEU A 201 11.09 27.20 -14.32
C LEU A 201 10.19 27.84 -13.22
N LEU A 202 9.81 27.06 -12.20
CA LEU A 202 8.88 27.45 -11.15
C LEU A 202 9.46 27.17 -9.76
N PRO A 203 9.03 27.89 -8.71
CA PRO A 203 9.46 27.59 -7.33
C PRO A 203 9.03 26.20 -6.90
N ALA A 204 9.83 25.49 -6.10
CA ALA A 204 9.49 24.17 -5.56
C ALA A 204 8.13 24.17 -4.86
N LEU A 205 7.28 23.19 -5.18
CA LEU A 205 5.90 23.13 -4.70
C LEU A 205 5.82 22.58 -3.28
N ASN A 206 5.25 23.36 -2.37
CA ASN A 206 5.06 23.00 -0.95
C ASN A 206 3.67 23.41 -0.46
N ALA A 207 3.31 23.02 0.76
CA ALA A 207 1.98 23.32 1.33
C ALA A 207 1.70 24.82 1.46
N GLY A 208 2.74 25.65 1.68
CA GLY A 208 2.58 27.09 1.88
C GLY A 208 2.36 27.88 0.60
N ASN A 209 2.86 27.37 -0.57
CA ASN A 209 2.72 28.05 -1.85
C ASN A 209 1.79 27.32 -2.83
N PHE A 210 1.18 26.20 -2.43
CA PHE A 210 0.41 25.34 -3.32
C PHE A 210 -0.71 26.09 -4.06
N GLU A 211 -1.52 26.85 -3.36
CA GLU A 211 -2.69 27.51 -3.97
C GLU A 211 -2.29 28.61 -4.97
N SER A 212 -1.19 29.31 -4.72
CA SER A 212 -0.71 30.39 -5.58
C SER A 212 0.14 29.94 -6.77
N VAL A 213 0.88 28.84 -6.64
CA VAL A 213 1.86 28.38 -7.64
C VAL A 213 1.35 27.19 -8.47
N PHE A 214 0.41 26.41 -7.95
CA PHE A 214 -0.09 25.22 -8.66
C PHE A 214 -0.75 25.53 -10.02
N PRO A 215 -1.47 26.66 -10.23
CA PRO A 215 -1.95 27.02 -11.56
C PRO A 215 -0.84 27.16 -12.59
N ASP A 216 0.31 27.74 -12.22
CA ASP A 216 1.46 27.89 -13.12
C ASP A 216 2.06 26.52 -13.48
N TYR A 217 2.05 25.58 -12.54
CA TYR A 217 2.43 24.17 -12.79
C TYR A 217 1.51 23.47 -13.79
N VAL A 218 0.21 23.77 -13.74
CA VAL A 218 -0.76 23.21 -14.71
C VAL A 218 -0.57 23.86 -16.08
N GLU A 219 -0.28 25.15 -16.14
CA GLU A 219 0.05 25.83 -17.40
C GLU A 219 1.34 25.23 -18.01
N LEU A 220 2.37 24.99 -17.20
CA LEU A 220 3.60 24.33 -17.65
C LEU A 220 3.34 22.89 -18.12
N LEU A 221 2.47 22.15 -17.43
CA LEU A 221 2.01 20.83 -17.85
C LEU A 221 1.33 20.88 -19.21
N ASP A 222 0.40 21.82 -19.40
CA ASP A 222 -0.31 22.00 -20.67
C ASP A 222 0.65 22.30 -21.82
N ASN A 223 1.64 23.14 -21.58
CA ASN A 223 2.68 23.45 -22.57
C ASN A 223 3.51 22.20 -22.91
N VAL A 224 3.82 21.31 -21.97
CA VAL A 224 4.48 20.03 -22.25
C VAL A 224 3.58 19.12 -23.07
N ILE A 225 2.29 19.02 -22.73
CA ILE A 225 1.32 18.19 -23.46
C ILE A 225 1.20 18.64 -24.93
N GLU A 226 1.21 19.94 -25.22
CA GLU A 226 1.11 20.52 -26.57
C GLU A 226 2.28 20.15 -27.51
N HIS A 227 3.40 19.65 -26.97
CA HIS A 227 4.51 19.12 -27.80
C HIS A 227 4.22 17.73 -28.38
N TYR A 228 3.15 17.07 -27.96
CA TYR A 228 2.80 15.73 -28.40
C TYR A 228 1.52 15.73 -29.23
N PRO A 229 1.43 14.87 -30.26
CA PRO A 229 0.20 14.67 -31.03
C PRO A 229 -0.98 14.30 -30.11
N GLU A 230 -2.19 14.70 -30.49
CA GLU A 230 -3.39 14.48 -29.67
C GLU A 230 -3.75 13.00 -29.47
N ASP A 231 -3.30 12.12 -30.36
CA ASP A 231 -3.49 10.67 -30.27
C ASP A 231 -2.46 9.98 -29.35
N CYS A 232 -1.49 10.73 -28.82
CA CYS A 232 -0.50 10.17 -27.89
C CYS A 232 -1.02 10.08 -26.47
N ASN A 233 -0.74 8.95 -25.83
CA ASN A 233 -1.02 8.76 -24.41
C ASN A 233 0.09 9.38 -23.54
N ILE A 234 -0.34 10.03 -22.47
CA ILE A 234 0.53 10.71 -21.51
C ILE A 234 0.17 10.27 -20.10
N ILE A 235 1.17 10.05 -19.26
CA ILE A 235 0.99 9.77 -17.84
C ILE A 235 1.41 10.98 -17.01
N VAL A 236 0.55 11.41 -16.08
CA VAL A 236 0.83 12.49 -15.16
C VAL A 236 0.82 11.94 -13.72
N HIS A 237 1.99 11.93 -13.10
CA HIS A 237 2.17 11.54 -11.69
C HIS A 237 1.82 12.73 -10.80
N SER A 238 0.59 12.73 -10.28
CA SER A 238 0.00 13.88 -9.54
C SER A 238 0.36 13.95 -8.07
N HIS A 239 0.99 12.92 -7.49
CA HIS A 239 1.32 12.77 -6.07
C HIS A 239 0.11 12.59 -5.13
N SER A 240 -1.05 13.15 -5.42
CA SER A 240 -2.28 12.98 -4.63
C SER A 240 -3.52 13.10 -5.51
N TYR A 241 -4.65 12.51 -5.08
CA TYR A 241 -5.92 12.69 -5.77
C TYR A 241 -6.37 14.15 -5.77
N LYS A 242 -6.14 14.90 -4.67
CA LYS A 242 -6.41 16.34 -4.62
C LYS A 242 -5.68 17.10 -5.74
N ASN A 243 -4.41 16.77 -5.98
CA ASN A 243 -3.65 17.38 -7.08
C ASN A 243 -4.20 16.96 -8.44
N ALA A 244 -4.58 15.68 -8.61
CA ALA A 244 -5.16 15.19 -9.85
C ALA A 244 -6.48 15.92 -10.20
N GLU A 245 -7.38 16.05 -9.24
CA GLU A 245 -8.65 16.76 -9.40
C GLU A 245 -8.43 18.25 -9.74
N LYS A 246 -7.49 18.89 -9.05
CA LYS A 246 -7.17 20.30 -9.32
C LYS A 246 -6.49 20.46 -10.70
N THR A 247 -5.67 19.50 -11.14
CA THR A 247 -5.11 19.49 -12.50
C THR A 247 -6.23 19.40 -13.54
N LEU A 248 -7.17 18.47 -13.35
CA LEU A 248 -8.33 18.31 -14.25
C LEU A 248 -9.17 19.59 -14.34
N GLN A 249 -9.34 20.32 -13.23
CA GLN A 249 -10.12 21.55 -13.17
C GLN A 249 -9.45 22.72 -13.92
N LEU A 250 -8.13 22.78 -13.94
CA LEU A 250 -7.36 23.93 -14.44
C LEU A 250 -6.81 23.74 -15.86
N SER A 251 -6.57 22.49 -16.28
CA SER A 251 -5.92 22.16 -17.55
C SER A 251 -6.85 22.43 -18.74
N LYS A 252 -6.27 22.96 -19.83
CA LYS A 252 -6.92 23.10 -21.15
C LYS A 252 -7.25 21.74 -21.78
N HIS A 253 -6.53 20.69 -21.40
CA HIS A 253 -6.68 19.32 -21.89
C HIS A 253 -7.56 18.43 -21.02
N SER A 254 -8.37 19.02 -20.15
CA SER A 254 -9.24 18.30 -19.20
C SER A 254 -10.18 17.28 -19.87
N ASN A 255 -10.59 17.53 -21.13
CA ASN A 255 -11.42 16.63 -21.92
C ASN A 255 -10.75 15.28 -22.26
N ARG A 256 -9.41 15.21 -22.23
CA ARG A 256 -8.59 14.02 -22.46
C ARG A 256 -8.09 13.39 -21.15
N MET A 257 -8.26 14.09 -20.00
CA MET A 257 -7.73 13.66 -18.72
C MET A 257 -8.66 12.66 -18.02
N ILE A 258 -8.07 11.59 -17.52
CA ILE A 258 -8.77 10.54 -16.76
C ILE A 258 -8.06 10.37 -15.41
N ILE A 259 -8.83 10.40 -14.32
CA ILE A 259 -8.35 10.07 -12.97
C ILE A 259 -8.87 8.67 -12.64
N PRO A 260 -8.04 7.61 -12.80
CA PRO A 260 -8.48 6.25 -12.54
C PRO A 260 -8.59 5.96 -11.04
N SER A 261 -9.55 5.12 -10.66
CA SER A 261 -9.58 4.51 -9.33
C SER A 261 -8.38 3.58 -9.12
N SER A 262 -8.10 3.20 -7.87
CA SER A 262 -7.01 2.26 -7.56
C SER A 262 -7.19 0.88 -8.22
N GLU A 263 -8.43 0.46 -8.50
CA GLU A 263 -8.74 -0.77 -9.21
C GLU A 263 -8.46 -0.63 -10.71
N GLN A 264 -8.90 0.48 -11.31
CA GLN A 264 -8.66 0.79 -12.72
C GLN A 264 -7.16 0.96 -13.05
N VAL A 265 -6.36 1.45 -12.10
CA VAL A 265 -4.90 1.53 -12.31
C VAL A 265 -4.29 0.14 -12.55
N ARG A 266 -4.81 -0.92 -11.93
CA ARG A 266 -4.31 -2.29 -12.14
C ARG A 266 -4.65 -2.85 -13.52
N GLU A 267 -5.68 -2.32 -14.14
CA GLU A 267 -6.19 -2.72 -15.46
C GLU A 267 -5.99 -1.61 -16.51
N LEU A 268 -5.05 -0.69 -16.27
CA LEU A 268 -4.83 0.48 -17.10
C LEU A 268 -4.63 0.14 -18.59
N GLU A 269 -3.95 -0.97 -18.85
CA GLU A 269 -3.70 -1.46 -20.20
C GLU A 269 -4.96 -1.80 -20.99
N THR A 270 -6.05 -2.15 -20.29
CA THR A 270 -7.30 -2.60 -20.92
C THR A 270 -8.27 -1.48 -21.19
N PHE A 271 -8.19 -0.36 -20.42
CA PHE A 271 -9.16 0.72 -20.58
C PHE A 271 -8.59 2.00 -21.21
N MET A 272 -7.26 2.19 -21.22
CA MET A 272 -6.60 3.33 -21.82
C MET A 272 -6.79 3.35 -23.34
N ARG A 273 -7.27 4.46 -23.89
CA ARG A 273 -7.49 4.69 -25.32
C ARG A 273 -6.42 5.61 -25.86
N ASP A 274 -6.27 5.61 -27.19
CA ASP A 274 -5.35 6.55 -27.86
C ASP A 274 -5.77 8.00 -27.56
N GLY A 275 -4.79 8.80 -27.17
CA GLY A 275 -4.98 10.19 -26.81
C GLY A 275 -5.32 10.45 -25.35
N ASP A 276 -5.50 9.43 -24.52
CA ASP A 276 -5.80 9.61 -23.10
C ASP A 276 -4.61 10.17 -22.30
N ILE A 277 -4.92 11.08 -21.39
CA ILE A 277 -3.98 11.62 -20.40
C ILE A 277 -4.38 11.08 -19.03
N ILE A 278 -3.60 10.15 -18.50
CA ILE A 278 -3.88 9.52 -17.21
C ILE A 278 -3.23 10.32 -16.10
N VAL A 279 -4.04 10.88 -15.21
CA VAL A 279 -3.58 11.69 -14.06
C VAL A 279 -3.78 10.90 -12.77
N SER A 280 -2.72 10.40 -12.16
CA SER A 280 -2.85 9.52 -10.99
C SER A 280 -1.69 9.66 -10.01
N PRO A 281 -1.96 9.53 -8.68
CA PRO A 281 -0.91 9.47 -7.67
C PRO A 281 -0.26 8.09 -7.53
N SER A 282 -0.81 7.03 -8.15
CA SER A 282 -0.49 5.63 -7.80
C SER A 282 0.05 4.76 -8.95
N ILE A 283 0.44 5.35 -10.10
CA ILE A 283 1.00 4.61 -11.26
C ILE A 283 2.49 4.26 -11.07
N THR A 284 3.02 4.34 -9.87
CA THR A 284 4.42 4.01 -9.61
C THR A 284 4.68 2.52 -9.50
N GLU A 285 3.64 1.69 -9.23
CA GLU A 285 3.77 0.25 -9.02
C GLU A 285 2.67 -0.53 -9.75
N GLY A 286 2.99 -1.76 -10.19
CA GLY A 286 2.00 -2.75 -10.64
C GLY A 286 1.42 -2.55 -12.04
N VAL A 287 1.89 -1.55 -12.83
CA VAL A 287 1.40 -1.28 -14.19
C VAL A 287 2.52 -1.49 -15.21
N ASP A 288 2.21 -2.08 -16.35
CA ASP A 288 3.09 -2.19 -17.51
C ASP A 288 2.64 -1.22 -18.62
N LEU A 289 3.48 -0.24 -18.92
CA LEU A 289 3.22 0.78 -19.93
C LEU A 289 4.17 0.64 -21.14
N GLY A 290 4.83 -0.50 -21.28
CA GLY A 290 5.73 -0.81 -22.40
C GLY A 290 5.03 -0.89 -23.75
N GLY A 291 5.79 -1.16 -24.81
CA GLY A 291 5.27 -1.29 -26.17
C GLY A 291 4.93 0.05 -26.82
N ASN A 292 5.62 1.13 -26.43
CA ASN A 292 5.39 2.49 -26.94
C ASN A 292 3.96 3.04 -26.75
N ARG A 293 3.21 2.50 -25.79
CA ARG A 293 1.84 2.93 -25.47
C ARG A 293 1.79 4.35 -24.90
N VAL A 294 2.82 4.74 -24.18
CA VAL A 294 2.94 6.06 -23.54
C VAL A 294 4.13 6.80 -24.13
N LYS A 295 3.94 8.03 -24.57
CA LYS A 295 4.99 8.86 -25.17
C LYS A 295 5.66 9.79 -24.19
N ALA A 296 4.94 10.22 -23.15
CA ALA A 296 5.49 11.07 -22.11
C ALA A 296 4.99 10.66 -20.72
N GLN A 297 5.87 10.80 -19.73
CA GLN A 297 5.56 10.74 -18.30
C GLN A 297 5.91 12.07 -17.66
N ILE A 298 5.03 12.63 -16.84
CA ILE A 298 5.21 13.95 -16.26
C ILE A 298 5.03 13.86 -14.75
N PHE A 299 6.06 14.16 -13.98
CA PHE A 299 6.02 14.28 -12.53
C PHE A 299 5.72 15.73 -12.15
N LEU A 300 4.49 15.99 -11.72
CA LEU A 300 4.05 17.32 -11.28
C LEU A 300 4.74 17.78 -10.00
N LYS A 301 5.03 16.84 -9.10
CA LYS A 301 5.62 17.10 -7.80
C LYS A 301 6.49 15.94 -7.34
N CYS A 302 7.57 16.25 -6.62
CA CYS A 302 8.37 15.23 -5.94
C CYS A 302 7.52 14.40 -4.99
N PRO A 303 7.50 13.07 -5.11
CA PRO A 303 6.57 12.19 -4.40
C PRO A 303 7.04 11.86 -2.97
N TYR A 304 7.27 12.88 -2.16
CA TYR A 304 7.61 12.70 -0.75
C TYR A 304 6.45 12.04 0.02
N PRO A 305 6.73 11.08 0.93
CA PRO A 305 5.71 10.50 1.78
C PRO A 305 4.95 11.54 2.61
N TYR A 306 3.68 11.26 2.91
CA TYR A 306 2.83 12.21 3.64
C TYR A 306 3.23 12.35 5.11
N LEU A 307 3.69 13.52 5.50
CA LEU A 307 4.14 13.84 6.88
C LEU A 307 3.00 13.85 7.93
N GLY A 308 1.75 13.84 7.50
CA GLY A 308 0.61 13.63 8.40
C GLY A 308 0.51 12.20 8.94
N ASP A 309 1.10 11.20 8.29
CA ASP A 309 1.18 9.82 8.80
C ASP A 309 2.20 9.73 9.94
N GLN A 310 1.75 9.25 11.12
CA GLN A 310 2.62 9.07 12.29
C GLN A 310 3.77 8.11 12.00
N TRP A 311 3.52 7.02 11.25
CA TRP A 311 4.54 6.06 10.88
C TRP A 311 5.66 6.70 10.04
N VAL A 312 5.31 7.59 9.10
CA VAL A 312 6.29 8.33 8.29
C VAL A 312 7.20 9.17 9.19
N ARG A 313 6.62 9.89 10.16
CA ARG A 313 7.38 10.71 11.12
C ARG A 313 8.31 9.87 12.00
N ASP A 314 7.84 8.73 12.47
CA ASP A 314 8.63 7.84 13.33
C ASP A 314 9.73 7.13 12.52
N LYS A 315 9.43 6.70 11.30
CA LYS A 315 10.43 6.15 10.38
C LYS A 315 11.55 7.13 10.07
N MET A 316 11.22 8.40 9.82
CA MET A 316 12.21 9.47 9.60
C MET A 316 13.16 9.68 10.77
N LYS A 317 12.69 9.50 12.01
CA LYS A 317 13.55 9.65 13.21
C LYS A 317 14.53 8.51 13.38
N LEU A 318 14.16 7.31 12.93
CA LEU A 318 14.92 6.07 13.17
C LEU A 318 15.73 5.61 11.96
N ASP A 319 15.47 6.15 10.77
CA ASP A 319 16.13 5.79 9.51
C ASP A 319 16.51 7.06 8.75
N ASP A 320 17.73 7.55 9.06
CA ASP A 320 18.24 8.76 8.44
C ASP A 320 18.34 8.64 6.91
N GLY A 321 17.91 9.70 6.22
CA GLY A 321 17.85 9.74 4.75
C GLY A 321 16.72 8.91 4.13
N TRP A 322 15.98 8.10 4.90
CA TRP A 322 14.88 7.29 4.36
C TRP A 322 13.82 8.14 3.64
N TYR A 323 13.46 9.28 4.19
CA TYR A 323 12.38 10.12 3.66
C TYR A 323 12.66 10.62 2.22
N SER A 324 13.87 11.13 1.98
CA SER A 324 14.28 11.54 0.63
C SER A 324 14.53 10.34 -0.28
N TYR A 325 15.10 9.26 0.26
CA TYR A 325 15.29 8.04 -0.51
C TYR A 325 13.95 7.46 -0.99
N GLN A 326 12.93 7.42 -0.14
CA GLN A 326 11.61 6.91 -0.51
C GLN A 326 10.99 7.72 -1.66
N ALA A 327 11.12 9.06 -1.64
CA ALA A 327 10.68 9.90 -2.74
C ALA A 327 11.47 9.61 -4.02
N MET A 328 12.80 9.48 -3.93
CA MET A 328 13.64 9.16 -5.09
C MET A 328 13.37 7.76 -5.64
N PHE A 329 13.13 6.78 -4.75
CA PHE A 329 12.74 5.42 -5.13
C PHE A 329 11.46 5.42 -5.99
N HIS A 330 10.42 6.16 -5.59
CA HIS A 330 9.19 6.29 -6.38
C HIS A 330 9.43 6.96 -7.74
N VAL A 331 10.33 7.94 -7.80
CA VAL A 331 10.71 8.58 -9.07
C VAL A 331 11.40 7.57 -10.00
N VAL A 332 12.40 6.84 -9.52
CA VAL A 332 13.14 5.85 -10.34
C VAL A 332 12.20 4.72 -10.79
N GLN A 333 11.37 4.21 -9.89
CA GLN A 333 10.39 3.17 -10.21
C GLN A 333 9.34 3.64 -11.22
N GLY A 334 8.77 4.84 -11.02
CA GLY A 334 7.77 5.41 -11.91
C GLY A 334 8.33 5.68 -13.30
N SER A 335 9.52 6.30 -13.39
CA SER A 335 10.16 6.59 -14.67
C SER A 335 10.54 5.33 -15.49
N GLY A 336 10.68 4.18 -14.82
CA GLY A 336 10.95 2.89 -15.46
C GLY A 336 9.73 2.21 -16.10
N ARG A 337 8.52 2.75 -15.97
CA ARG A 337 7.29 2.03 -16.38
C ARG A 337 7.05 1.99 -17.87
N ALA A 338 7.39 3.04 -18.60
CA ALA A 338 7.10 3.15 -20.02
C ALA A 338 8.20 2.60 -20.95
N VAL A 339 9.41 2.33 -20.44
CA VAL A 339 10.52 1.77 -21.23
C VAL A 339 10.86 0.39 -20.65
N ARG A 340 10.30 -0.66 -21.29
CA ARG A 340 10.40 -2.06 -20.88
C ARG A 340 11.17 -2.94 -21.86
N SER A 341 11.46 -2.41 -23.05
CA SER A 341 12.21 -3.09 -24.11
C SER A 341 13.22 -2.14 -24.73
N PRO A 342 14.19 -2.65 -25.51
CA PRO A 342 15.15 -1.81 -26.25
C PRO A 342 14.51 -0.89 -27.28
N THR A 343 13.28 -1.15 -27.70
CA THR A 343 12.56 -0.41 -28.73
C THR A 343 11.56 0.60 -28.18
N ASP A 344 11.26 0.54 -26.88
CA ASP A 344 10.34 1.48 -26.23
C ASP A 344 10.98 2.86 -26.13
N LYS A 345 10.16 3.91 -26.32
CA LYS A 345 10.59 5.31 -26.21
C LYS A 345 9.57 6.09 -25.39
N CYS A 346 10.05 6.79 -24.37
CA CYS A 346 9.21 7.65 -23.55
C CYS A 346 10.03 8.79 -22.94
N ASP A 347 9.58 10.01 -23.14
CA ASP A 347 10.14 11.20 -22.52
C ASP A 347 9.61 11.30 -21.07
N THR A 348 10.46 11.74 -20.15
CA THR A 348 10.05 11.95 -18.75
C THR A 348 10.35 13.38 -18.32
N TYR A 349 9.35 14.08 -17.81
CA TYR A 349 9.46 15.46 -17.36
C TYR A 349 9.29 15.56 -15.85
N PHE A 350 10.16 16.32 -15.20
CA PHE A 350 10.08 16.69 -13.79
C PHE A 350 9.82 18.18 -13.71
N LEU A 351 8.59 18.55 -13.34
CA LEU A 351 8.20 19.97 -13.30
C LEU A 351 8.56 20.63 -11.97
N ASP A 352 8.66 19.86 -10.88
CA ASP A 352 9.00 20.38 -9.55
C ASP A 352 10.51 20.66 -9.43
N SER A 353 10.90 21.92 -9.30
CA SER A 353 12.30 22.31 -9.09
C SER A 353 12.93 21.72 -7.81
N GLY A 354 12.10 21.24 -6.87
CA GLY A 354 12.54 20.43 -5.74
C GLY A 354 13.27 19.14 -6.11
N PHE A 355 13.19 18.71 -7.39
CA PHE A 355 13.85 17.51 -7.88
C PHE A 355 15.39 17.62 -7.82
N ARG A 356 15.99 18.78 -8.08
CA ARG A 356 17.45 18.98 -7.94
C ARG A 356 17.92 18.66 -6.52
N ARG A 357 17.19 19.16 -5.52
CA ARG A 357 17.49 18.87 -4.12
C ARG A 357 17.31 17.40 -3.80
N LEU A 358 16.21 16.78 -4.26
CA LEU A 358 15.91 15.37 -4.06
C LEU A 358 17.01 14.47 -4.66
N LEU A 359 17.42 14.76 -5.89
CA LEU A 359 18.52 14.05 -6.57
C LEU A 359 19.84 14.21 -5.81
N GLY A 360 20.18 15.44 -5.42
CA GLY A 360 21.42 15.73 -4.67
C GLY A 360 21.52 14.98 -3.35
N GLN A 361 20.43 14.87 -2.61
CA GLN A 361 20.36 14.11 -1.37
C GLN A 361 20.56 12.59 -1.56
N ASN A 362 20.28 12.06 -2.75
CA ASN A 362 20.27 10.64 -3.05
C ASN A 362 21.26 10.24 -4.17
N ILE A 363 22.18 11.11 -4.56
CA ILE A 363 23.01 10.94 -5.76
C ILE A 363 23.79 9.62 -5.78
N ASN A 364 24.22 9.13 -4.61
CA ASN A 364 24.96 7.88 -4.46
C ASN A 364 24.06 6.62 -4.50
N LEU A 365 22.76 6.80 -4.36
CA LEU A 365 21.75 5.71 -4.33
C LEU A 365 20.98 5.63 -5.66
N VAL A 366 21.17 6.62 -6.53
CA VAL A 366 20.51 6.65 -7.84
C VAL A 366 21.36 5.90 -8.86
N PRO A 367 20.77 4.97 -9.64
CA PRO A 367 21.48 4.22 -10.67
C PRO A 367 22.18 5.15 -11.68
N ASP A 368 23.35 4.77 -12.17
CA ASP A 368 24.14 5.58 -13.12
C ASP A 368 23.41 5.85 -14.43
N TRP A 369 22.63 4.90 -14.91
CA TRP A 369 21.83 5.09 -16.12
C TRP A 369 20.81 6.21 -15.95
N PHE A 370 20.18 6.32 -14.76
CA PHE A 370 19.21 7.37 -14.47
C PHE A 370 19.87 8.76 -14.53
N LYS A 371 21.02 8.90 -13.88
CA LYS A 371 21.80 10.17 -13.87
C LYS A 371 22.19 10.61 -15.29
N LYS A 372 22.56 9.65 -16.14
CA LYS A 372 22.97 9.92 -17.54
C LYS A 372 21.82 10.33 -18.46
N CYS A 373 20.57 10.05 -18.10
CA CYS A 373 19.40 10.44 -18.87
C CYS A 373 18.97 11.90 -18.61
N ILE A 374 19.49 12.57 -17.56
CA ILE A 374 19.00 13.87 -17.11
C ILE A 374 19.53 15.00 -17.98
N THR A 375 18.62 15.85 -18.44
CA THR A 375 18.86 17.14 -19.07
C THR A 375 18.16 18.23 -18.23
N TRP A 376 18.91 19.24 -17.82
CA TRP A 376 18.39 20.38 -17.08
C TRP A 376 17.92 21.47 -18.05
N ILE A 377 16.72 22.01 -17.82
CA ILE A 377 16.12 23.09 -18.57
C ILE A 377 15.84 24.24 -17.57
N GLU A 378 16.59 25.34 -17.73
CA GLU A 378 16.55 26.53 -16.88
C GLU A 378 15.82 27.68 -17.57
#